data_2cfbd7cdfd32c8b95bef3cfbed7af9d9
#
_entry.id   2cfbd7cdfd32c8b95bef3cfbed7af9d9
#
_cell.length_a   1.000
_cell.length_b   1.000
_cell.length_c   1.000
_cell.angle_alpha   90.00
_cell.angle_beta   90.00
_cell.angle_gamma   90.00
#
_symmetry.space_group_name_H-M   'P 1'
#
loop_
_entity.id
_entity.type
_entity.pdbx_description
1 polymer ?
#
loop_
_entity_poly.entity_id
_entity_poly.type
_entity_poly.pdbx_seq_one_letter_code
_entity_poly.pdbx_strand_id
1 'polypeptide(L)'
;MKELLAIVMAAILVNNYVLSQFLGICPFLGVSKKLDQAAGMSVAVIFVMLLATAVTYPIQYFVLNNLGLKYLQTIVFILVIAALVQLVEIILKKYIPALHASLGVYLPLITTNCAVLGVCISNIDNYLVEKAGFGPGFVQAMFNSLGSGLGFLLAMVLFSGVRSRVDKCKCPECFK
;
A
#
# COMPACT_ATOMS: atom_id res chain seq x y z
N MET A 1 -21.30 -0.82 -11.40
CA MET A 1 -20.48 -2.05 -11.42
C MET A 1 -19.38 -1.99 -12.49
N LYS A 2 -19.67 -1.62 -13.73
CA LYS A 2 -18.65 -1.48 -14.80
C LYS A 2 -17.57 -0.46 -14.45
N GLU A 3 -17.94 0.67 -13.90
CA GLU A 3 -17.02 1.72 -13.43
C GLU A 3 -16.03 1.22 -12.36
N LEU A 4 -16.54 0.50 -11.34
CA LEU A 4 -15.71 -0.04 -10.26
C LEU A 4 -14.71 -1.09 -10.76
N LEU A 5 -15.15 -1.96 -11.67
CA LEU A 5 -14.26 -2.93 -12.30
C LEU A 5 -13.18 -2.26 -13.14
N ALA A 6 -13.53 -1.21 -13.87
CA ALA A 6 -12.59 -0.43 -14.67
C ALA A 6 -11.53 0.25 -13.77
N ILE A 7 -11.93 0.81 -12.63
CA ILE A 7 -11.02 1.41 -11.64
C ILE A 7 -10.01 0.37 -11.12
N VAL A 8 -10.49 -0.81 -10.73
CA VAL A 8 -9.63 -1.89 -10.21
C VAL A 8 -8.65 -2.37 -11.29
N MET A 9 -9.13 -2.61 -12.51
CA MET A 9 -8.26 -3.05 -13.62
C MET A 9 -7.23 -1.98 -14.00
N ALA A 10 -7.63 -0.71 -14.02
CA ALA A 10 -6.72 0.41 -14.26
C ALA A 10 -5.65 0.51 -13.16
N ALA A 11 -6.02 0.34 -11.89
CA ALA A 11 -5.10 0.37 -10.77
C ALA A 11 -4.09 -0.78 -10.77
N ILE A 12 -4.50 -1.98 -11.22
CA ILE A 12 -3.61 -3.14 -11.29
C ILE A 12 -2.59 -3.04 -12.44
N LEU A 13 -3.05 -2.66 -13.63
CA LEU A 13 -2.26 -2.76 -14.86
C LEU A 13 -1.64 -1.44 -15.31
N VAL A 14 -2.42 -0.36 -15.31
CA VAL A 14 -2.00 0.94 -15.89
C VAL A 14 -1.34 1.81 -14.83
N ASN A 15 -2.03 2.03 -13.72
CA ASN A 15 -1.57 2.89 -12.62
C ASN A 15 -0.96 2.06 -11.48
N ASN A 16 -0.17 1.04 -11.81
CA ASN A 16 0.53 0.26 -10.80
C ASN A 16 1.57 1.13 -10.09
N TYR A 17 1.36 1.41 -8.81
CA TYR A 17 2.23 2.32 -8.03
C TYR A 17 3.68 1.85 -7.95
N VAL A 18 3.94 0.55 -8.00
CA VAL A 18 5.31 0.02 -7.99
C VAL A 18 5.98 0.17 -9.36
N LEU A 19 5.29 -0.23 -10.42
CA LEU A 19 5.87 -0.29 -11.77
C LEU A 19 5.86 1.06 -12.48
N SER A 20 4.81 1.87 -12.28
CA SER A 20 4.62 3.15 -12.96
C SER A 20 5.21 4.34 -12.18
N GLN A 21 5.02 4.36 -10.86
CA GLN A 21 5.42 5.48 -10.01
C GLN A 21 6.63 5.19 -9.13
N PHE A 22 7.16 3.97 -9.16
CA PHE A 22 8.29 3.52 -8.32
C PHE A 22 8.07 3.70 -6.82
N LEU A 23 6.82 3.69 -6.37
CA LEU A 23 6.46 3.78 -4.97
C LEU A 23 6.44 2.39 -4.32
N GLY A 24 6.95 2.27 -3.11
CA GLY A 24 7.00 0.98 -2.40
C GLY A 24 8.21 0.11 -2.72
N ILE A 25 9.33 0.71 -3.18
CA ILE A 25 10.57 0.00 -3.48
C ILE A 25 11.24 -0.53 -2.19
N CYS A 26 11.08 0.15 -1.06
CA CYS A 26 11.73 -0.24 0.21
C CYS A 26 11.37 -1.67 0.65
N PRO A 27 10.08 -2.05 0.75
CA PRO A 27 9.72 -3.44 1.04
C PRO A 27 10.09 -4.40 -0.10
N PHE A 28 10.07 -3.92 -1.32
CA PHE A 28 10.43 -4.66 -2.51
C PHE A 28 11.90 -5.16 -2.48
N LEU A 29 12.85 -4.31 -2.10
CA LEU A 29 14.26 -4.69 -1.97
C LEU A 29 14.52 -5.58 -0.76
N GLY A 30 13.82 -5.35 0.36
CA GLY A 30 14.04 -6.04 1.62
C GLY A 30 13.53 -7.49 1.64
N VAL A 31 12.35 -7.74 1.08
CA VAL A 31 11.59 -9.00 1.29
C VAL A 31 11.56 -9.91 0.05
N SER A 32 12.07 -9.49 -1.09
CA SER A 32 11.96 -10.22 -2.36
C SER A 32 12.80 -11.53 -2.44
N LYS A 33 13.56 -11.88 -1.40
CA LYS A 33 14.43 -13.08 -1.40
C LYS A 33 13.65 -14.40 -1.32
N LYS A 34 12.50 -14.44 -0.64
CA LYS A 34 11.67 -15.64 -0.49
C LYS A 34 10.23 -15.32 -0.91
N LEU A 35 9.67 -16.15 -1.79
CA LEU A 35 8.32 -15.95 -2.35
C LEU A 35 7.24 -15.94 -1.26
N ASP A 36 7.35 -16.83 -0.27
CA ASP A 36 6.37 -16.92 0.82
C ASP A 36 6.34 -15.65 1.68
N GLN A 37 7.51 -15.07 1.95
CA GLN A 37 7.62 -13.83 2.71
C GLN A 37 7.11 -12.64 1.89
N ALA A 38 7.40 -12.60 0.60
CA ALA A 38 6.90 -11.56 -0.31
C ALA A 38 5.37 -11.57 -0.41
N ALA A 39 4.76 -12.76 -0.53
CA ALA A 39 3.31 -12.91 -0.56
C ALA A 39 2.67 -12.49 0.77
N GLY A 40 3.19 -12.97 1.90
CA GLY A 40 2.68 -12.61 3.23
C GLY A 40 2.75 -11.10 3.50
N MET A 41 3.86 -10.47 3.12
CA MET A 41 4.03 -9.02 3.25
C MET A 41 3.06 -8.25 2.35
N SER A 42 2.84 -8.71 1.12
CA SER A 42 1.92 -8.05 0.19
C SER A 42 0.48 -8.07 0.72
N VAL A 43 0.05 -9.18 1.32
CA VAL A 43 -1.28 -9.27 1.96
C VAL A 43 -1.40 -8.29 3.14
N ALA A 44 -0.35 -8.18 3.97
CA ALA A 44 -0.32 -7.21 5.06
C ALA A 44 -0.40 -5.76 4.54
N VAL A 45 0.30 -5.45 3.46
CA VAL A 45 0.25 -4.12 2.82
C VAL A 45 -1.14 -3.82 2.27
N ILE A 46 -1.81 -4.79 1.62
CA ILE A 46 -3.21 -4.62 1.15
C ILE A 46 -4.13 -4.27 2.31
N PHE A 47 -4.03 -4.99 3.41
CA PHE A 47 -4.83 -4.73 4.61
C PHE A 47 -4.59 -3.33 5.17
N VAL A 48 -3.32 -2.93 5.30
CA VAL A 48 -2.96 -1.58 5.76
C VAL A 48 -3.43 -0.49 4.79
N MET A 49 -3.34 -0.70 3.47
CA MET A 49 -3.85 0.25 2.47
C MET A 49 -5.36 0.47 2.61
N LEU A 50 -6.12 -0.59 2.80
CA LEU A 50 -7.58 -0.49 3.00
C LEU A 50 -7.92 0.25 4.29
N LEU A 51 -7.25 -0.08 5.40
CA LEU A 51 -7.45 0.62 6.67
C LEU A 51 -7.04 2.11 6.57
N ALA A 52 -5.90 2.39 5.99
CA ALA A 52 -5.42 3.76 5.80
C ALA A 52 -6.42 4.59 5.00
N THR A 53 -6.92 4.06 3.88
CA THR A 53 -7.93 4.75 3.06
C THR A 53 -9.24 4.94 3.82
N ALA A 54 -9.70 3.94 4.57
CA ALA A 54 -10.93 4.01 5.35
C ALA A 54 -10.89 5.10 6.44
N VAL A 55 -9.72 5.41 6.97
CA VAL A 55 -9.56 6.44 8.02
C VAL A 55 -9.15 7.78 7.43
N THR A 56 -8.25 7.83 6.46
CA THR A 56 -7.77 9.11 5.88
C THR A 56 -8.83 9.81 5.05
N TYR A 57 -9.70 9.08 4.36
CA TYR A 57 -10.74 9.67 3.52
C TYR A 57 -11.76 10.49 4.33
N PRO A 58 -12.39 9.99 5.42
CA PRO A 58 -13.27 10.81 6.26
C PRO A 58 -12.52 11.94 6.99
N ILE A 59 -11.27 11.74 7.41
CA ILE A 59 -10.48 12.80 8.04
C ILE A 59 -10.28 13.96 7.04
N GLN A 60 -9.95 13.67 5.81
CA GLN A 60 -9.83 14.69 4.77
C GLN A 60 -11.15 15.44 4.59
N TYR A 61 -12.25 14.71 4.49
CA TYR A 61 -13.56 15.30 4.26
C TYR A 61 -14.03 16.21 5.40
N PHE A 62 -13.95 15.72 6.65
CA PHE A 62 -14.50 16.45 7.80
C PHE A 62 -13.55 17.51 8.36
N VAL A 63 -12.23 17.29 8.28
CA VAL A 63 -11.23 18.15 8.96
C VAL A 63 -10.53 19.07 7.95
N LEU A 64 -9.86 18.53 6.97
CA LEU A 64 -8.99 19.32 6.10
C LEU A 64 -9.77 20.20 5.12
N ASN A 65 -10.91 19.73 4.58
CA ASN A 65 -11.73 20.54 3.68
C ASN A 65 -12.39 21.74 4.41
N ASN A 66 -12.82 21.54 5.66
CA ASN A 66 -13.41 22.62 6.44
C ASN A 66 -12.41 23.67 6.91
N LEU A 67 -11.15 23.25 7.14
CA LEU A 67 -10.08 24.14 7.61
C LEU A 67 -9.27 24.79 6.48
N GLY A 68 -9.47 24.37 5.23
CA GLY A 68 -8.72 24.90 4.07
C GLY A 68 -7.21 24.62 4.06
N LEU A 69 -6.76 23.70 4.91
CA LEU A 69 -5.34 23.42 5.16
C LEU A 69 -4.79 22.32 4.23
N LYS A 70 -4.96 22.48 2.91
CA LYS A 70 -4.43 21.51 1.92
C LYS A 70 -2.91 21.30 2.03
N TYR A 71 -2.15 22.29 2.49
CA TYR A 71 -0.70 22.19 2.66
C TYR A 71 -0.28 21.19 3.74
N LEU A 72 -1.08 21.03 4.79
CA LEU A 72 -0.80 20.10 5.90
C LEU A 72 -1.30 18.67 5.66
N GLN A 73 -1.95 18.40 4.53
CA GLN A 73 -2.54 17.12 4.18
C GLN A 73 -1.54 15.96 4.29
N THR A 74 -0.37 16.10 3.71
CA THR A 74 0.66 15.05 3.71
C THR A 74 1.17 14.73 5.12
N ILE A 75 1.38 15.77 5.93
CA ILE A 75 1.87 15.59 7.32
C ILE A 75 0.83 14.87 8.16
N VAL A 76 -0.43 15.26 8.07
CA VAL A 76 -1.55 14.63 8.78
C VAL A 76 -1.70 13.16 8.36
N PHE A 77 -1.56 12.86 7.07
CA PHE A 77 -1.67 11.48 6.57
C PHE A 77 -0.52 10.60 7.06
N ILE A 78 0.71 11.09 7.04
CA ILE A 78 1.86 10.35 7.56
C ILE A 78 1.63 10.03 9.05
N LEU A 79 1.18 11.00 9.83
CA LEU A 79 0.92 10.81 11.25
C LEU A 79 -0.21 9.80 11.52
N VAL A 80 -1.31 9.91 10.79
CA VAL A 80 -2.46 8.99 10.92
C VAL A 80 -2.09 7.58 10.50
N ILE A 81 -1.39 7.41 9.38
CA ILE A 81 -0.94 6.10 8.89
C ILE A 81 0.03 5.47 9.88
N ALA A 82 0.99 6.23 10.41
CA ALA A 82 1.93 5.74 11.41
C ALA A 82 1.21 5.26 12.68
N ALA A 83 0.26 6.04 13.19
CA ALA A 83 -0.53 5.68 14.36
C ALA A 83 -1.37 4.40 14.13
N LEU A 84 -2.01 4.28 12.97
CA LEU A 84 -2.79 3.10 12.59
C LEU A 84 -1.92 1.83 12.50
N VAL A 85 -0.76 1.92 11.86
CA VAL A 85 0.12 0.75 11.71
C VAL A 85 0.70 0.34 13.05
N GLN A 86 1.05 1.28 13.93
CA GLN A 86 1.47 0.96 15.30
C GLN A 86 0.36 0.27 16.11
N LEU A 87 -0.87 0.71 15.95
CA LEU A 87 -2.03 0.06 16.58
C LEU A 87 -2.20 -1.37 16.06
N VAL A 88 -2.12 -1.58 14.75
CA VAL A 88 -2.18 -2.91 14.13
C VAL A 88 -1.02 -3.80 14.64
N GLU A 89 0.19 -3.25 14.77
CA GLU A 89 1.34 -3.97 15.32
C GLU A 89 1.09 -4.48 16.73
N ILE A 90 0.56 -3.64 17.63
CA ILE A 90 0.23 -4.01 19.01
C ILE A 90 -0.82 -5.12 19.01
N ILE A 91 -1.84 -5.03 18.15
CA ILE A 91 -2.89 -6.04 18.02
C ILE A 91 -2.30 -7.37 17.53
N LEU A 92 -1.49 -7.35 16.47
CA LEU A 92 -0.84 -8.56 15.94
C LEU A 92 0.05 -9.22 16.99
N LYS A 93 0.84 -8.45 17.73
CA LYS A 93 1.72 -8.94 18.79
C LYS A 93 0.93 -9.67 19.88
N LYS A 94 -0.27 -9.18 20.20
CA LYS A 94 -1.13 -9.77 21.23
C LYS A 94 -1.87 -11.03 20.78
N TYR A 95 -2.39 -11.04 19.54
CA TYR A 95 -3.28 -12.10 19.05
C TYR A 95 -2.58 -13.19 18.23
N ILE A 96 -1.56 -12.84 17.47
CA ILE A 96 -0.88 -13.77 16.56
C ILE A 96 0.65 -13.60 16.64
N PRO A 97 1.29 -14.09 17.75
CA PRO A 97 2.73 -13.93 17.95
C PRO A 97 3.59 -14.65 16.90
N ALA A 98 3.09 -15.74 16.30
CA ALA A 98 3.79 -16.44 15.23
C ALA A 98 3.93 -15.60 13.96
N LEU A 99 2.89 -14.86 13.59
CA LEU A 99 2.92 -13.95 12.44
C LEU A 99 3.79 -12.72 12.73
N HIS A 100 3.74 -12.22 13.98
CA HIS A 100 4.60 -11.13 14.43
C HIS A 100 6.09 -11.52 14.37
N ALA A 101 6.46 -12.74 14.77
CA ALA A 101 7.84 -13.21 14.68
C ALA A 101 8.35 -13.30 13.23
N SER A 102 7.48 -13.67 12.29
CA SER A 102 7.83 -13.71 10.86
C SER A 102 7.90 -12.34 10.20
N LEU A 103 7.04 -11.41 10.61
CA LEU A 103 6.89 -10.06 10.02
C LEU A 103 7.56 -8.96 10.85
N GLY A 104 8.00 -9.24 12.09
CA GLY A 104 8.45 -8.25 13.05
C GLY A 104 9.59 -7.34 12.57
N VAL A 105 10.52 -7.87 11.77
CA VAL A 105 11.60 -7.09 11.15
C VAL A 105 11.09 -6.22 9.99
N TYR A 106 9.97 -6.59 9.38
CA TYR A 106 9.40 -5.93 8.20
C TYR A 106 8.28 -4.93 8.53
N LEU A 107 7.79 -4.91 9.77
CA LEU A 107 6.76 -3.99 10.23
C LEU A 107 7.15 -2.49 10.01
N PRO A 108 8.36 -2.05 10.34
CA PRO A 108 8.78 -0.67 10.02
C PRO A 108 8.73 -0.36 8.52
N LEU A 109 9.01 -1.35 7.67
CA LEU A 109 8.92 -1.20 6.21
C LEU A 109 7.47 -1.05 5.69
N ILE A 110 6.48 -1.55 6.43
CA ILE A 110 5.06 -1.37 6.12
C ILE A 110 4.61 0.03 6.56
N THR A 111 5.06 0.48 7.74
CA THR A 111 4.72 1.80 8.31
C THR A 111 5.20 2.96 7.44
N THR A 112 6.42 2.86 6.93
CA THR A 112 7.06 3.89 6.09
C THR A 112 6.87 3.62 4.58
N ASN A 113 5.89 2.81 4.21
CA ASN A 113 5.68 2.45 2.81
C ASN A 113 5.09 3.61 2.01
N CYS A 114 5.89 4.17 1.11
CA CYS A 114 5.48 5.27 0.22
C CYS A 114 4.28 4.91 -0.65
N ALA A 115 4.06 3.63 -0.98
CA ALA A 115 2.90 3.23 -1.78
C ALA A 115 1.58 3.44 -1.02
N VAL A 116 1.55 3.17 0.30
CA VAL A 116 0.36 3.41 1.12
C VAL A 116 0.00 4.90 1.13
N LEU A 117 0.99 5.75 1.36
CA LEU A 117 0.80 7.21 1.33
C LEU A 117 0.38 7.69 -0.06
N GLY A 118 1.03 7.20 -1.12
CA GLY A 118 0.73 7.56 -2.50
C GLY A 118 -0.71 7.21 -2.90
N VAL A 119 -1.19 6.03 -2.51
CA VAL A 119 -2.58 5.62 -2.74
C VAL A 119 -3.56 6.50 -1.98
N CYS A 120 -3.28 6.85 -0.71
CA CYS A 120 -4.16 7.73 0.07
C CYS A 120 -4.26 9.14 -0.55
N ILE A 121 -3.14 9.72 -1.00
CA ILE A 121 -3.13 11.03 -1.67
C ILE A 121 -3.87 10.95 -3.00
N SER A 122 -3.57 9.96 -3.84
CA SER A 122 -4.21 9.78 -5.14
C SER A 122 -5.72 9.53 -5.03
N ASN A 123 -6.16 8.82 -4.00
CA ASN A 123 -7.60 8.63 -3.74
C ASN A 123 -8.31 9.95 -3.47
N ILE A 124 -7.65 10.87 -2.79
CA ILE A 124 -8.24 12.18 -2.51
C ILE A 124 -8.24 13.04 -3.76
N ASP A 125 -7.14 13.07 -4.51
CA ASP A 125 -7.04 13.89 -5.72
C ASP A 125 -8.02 13.44 -6.82
N ASN A 126 -8.25 12.12 -6.97
CA ASN A 126 -9.09 11.57 -8.02
C ASN A 126 -10.55 11.40 -7.62
N TYR A 127 -10.83 11.07 -6.36
CA TYR A 127 -12.18 10.73 -5.88
C TYR A 127 -12.68 11.69 -4.81
N LEU A 128 -12.06 12.87 -4.69
CA LEU A 128 -12.47 13.86 -3.74
C LEU A 128 -13.93 14.29 -3.99
N VAL A 129 -14.59 14.52 -2.94
CA VAL A 129 -16.01 14.83 -2.72
C VAL A 129 -16.60 15.90 -3.63
N GLU A 130 -15.82 16.79 -4.19
CA GLU A 130 -16.28 17.82 -5.11
C GLU A 130 -16.89 17.26 -6.41
N LYS A 131 -16.49 16.01 -6.77
CA LYS A 131 -16.97 15.39 -8.03
C LYS A 131 -18.06 14.33 -7.84
N ALA A 132 -18.10 13.62 -6.71
CA ALA A 132 -18.95 12.43 -6.57
C ALA A 132 -19.77 12.35 -5.27
N GLY A 133 -19.59 13.25 -4.31
CA GLY A 133 -20.19 13.14 -2.97
C GLY A 133 -19.48 12.13 -2.07
N PHE A 134 -19.75 12.18 -0.76
CA PHE A 134 -19.03 11.35 0.23
C PHE A 134 -19.21 9.84 0.01
N GLY A 135 -20.43 9.38 -0.22
CA GLY A 135 -20.75 7.94 -0.33
C GLY A 135 -20.10 7.25 -1.54
N PRO A 136 -20.40 7.68 -2.77
CA PRO A 136 -19.83 7.06 -3.96
C PRO A 136 -18.32 7.27 -4.08
N GLY A 137 -17.80 8.42 -3.67
CA GLY A 137 -16.36 8.68 -3.66
C GLY A 137 -15.59 7.77 -2.70
N PHE A 138 -16.12 7.52 -1.51
CA PHE A 138 -15.54 6.60 -0.55
C PHE A 138 -15.47 5.17 -1.10
N VAL A 139 -16.55 4.69 -1.71
CA VAL A 139 -16.58 3.35 -2.32
C VAL A 139 -15.56 3.23 -3.45
N GLN A 140 -15.47 4.23 -4.33
CA GLN A 140 -14.48 4.24 -5.41
C GLN A 140 -13.04 4.26 -4.87
N ALA A 141 -12.76 5.04 -3.83
CA ALA A 141 -11.45 5.07 -3.17
C ALA A 141 -11.08 3.73 -2.54
N MET A 142 -12.04 3.02 -1.92
CA MET A 142 -11.81 1.68 -1.37
C MET A 142 -11.49 0.65 -2.46
N PHE A 143 -12.22 0.67 -3.58
CA PHE A 143 -11.94 -0.21 -4.71
C PHE A 143 -10.60 0.13 -5.39
N ASN A 144 -10.24 1.39 -5.50
CA ASN A 144 -8.92 1.79 -6.00
C ASN A 144 -7.79 1.32 -5.09
N SER A 145 -7.96 1.41 -3.77
CA SER A 145 -6.98 0.89 -2.80
C SER A 145 -6.83 -0.62 -2.86
N LEU A 146 -7.93 -1.35 -3.05
CA LEU A 146 -7.90 -2.80 -3.28
C LEU A 146 -7.14 -3.13 -4.57
N GLY A 147 -7.45 -2.46 -5.67
CA GLY A 147 -6.77 -2.62 -6.95
C GLY A 147 -5.29 -2.32 -6.88
N SER A 148 -4.91 -1.23 -6.22
CA SER A 148 -3.52 -0.83 -6.01
C SER A 148 -2.75 -1.85 -5.17
N GLY A 149 -3.39 -2.41 -4.13
CA GLY A 149 -2.82 -3.46 -3.29
C GLY A 149 -2.60 -4.77 -4.07
N LEU A 150 -3.56 -5.16 -4.92
CA LEU A 150 -3.40 -6.32 -5.82
C LEU A 150 -2.30 -6.06 -6.87
N GLY A 151 -2.18 -4.84 -7.38
CA GLY A 151 -1.09 -4.43 -8.26
C GLY A 151 0.27 -4.52 -7.57
N PHE A 152 0.35 -4.13 -6.30
CA PHE A 152 1.55 -4.29 -5.47
C PHE A 152 1.92 -5.76 -5.29
N LEU A 153 0.96 -6.64 -4.95
CA LEU A 153 1.16 -8.08 -4.83
C LEU A 153 1.68 -8.68 -6.14
N LEU A 154 1.07 -8.34 -7.27
CA LEU A 154 1.48 -8.81 -8.58
C LEU A 154 2.92 -8.42 -8.89
N ALA A 155 3.29 -7.17 -8.67
CA ALA A 155 4.65 -6.67 -8.87
C ALA A 155 5.67 -7.41 -7.97
N MET A 156 5.33 -7.62 -6.69
CA MET A 156 6.17 -8.33 -5.72
C MET A 156 6.40 -9.79 -6.11
N VAL A 157 5.35 -10.50 -6.53
CA VAL A 157 5.45 -11.91 -6.95
C VAL A 157 6.28 -12.05 -8.22
N LEU A 158 6.05 -11.20 -9.23
CA LEU A 158 6.81 -11.21 -10.47
C LEU A 158 8.30 -11.00 -10.19
N PHE A 159 8.63 -10.01 -9.39
CA PHE A 159 10.03 -9.69 -9.10
C PHE A 159 10.72 -10.73 -8.21
N SER A 160 10.03 -11.27 -7.23
CA SER A 160 10.55 -12.38 -6.42
C SER A 160 10.82 -13.61 -7.29
N GLY A 161 9.98 -13.88 -8.28
CA GLY A 161 10.19 -14.95 -9.27
C GLY A 161 11.43 -14.72 -10.13
N VAL A 162 11.62 -13.51 -10.64
CA VAL A 162 12.83 -13.15 -11.43
C VAL A 162 14.08 -13.27 -10.56
N ARG A 163 14.07 -12.71 -9.36
CA ARG A 163 15.22 -12.76 -8.44
C ARG A 163 15.60 -14.18 -8.05
N SER A 164 14.63 -15.04 -7.78
CA SER A 164 14.88 -16.48 -7.50
C SER A 164 15.53 -17.22 -8.68
N ARG A 165 15.29 -16.76 -9.91
CA ARG A 165 15.96 -17.30 -11.10
C ARG A 165 17.39 -16.78 -11.24
N VAL A 166 17.58 -15.49 -11.01
CA VAL A 166 18.90 -14.82 -11.09
C VAL A 166 19.85 -15.40 -10.01
N ASP A 167 19.37 -15.61 -8.79
CA ASP A 167 20.18 -16.19 -7.71
C ASP A 167 20.66 -17.64 -8.01
N LYS A 168 19.97 -18.37 -8.90
CA LYS A 168 20.35 -19.71 -9.36
C LYS A 168 21.29 -19.69 -10.57
N CYS A 169 21.45 -18.58 -11.25
CA CYS A 169 22.39 -18.45 -12.34
C CYS A 169 23.82 -18.39 -11.78
N LYS A 170 24.72 -19.21 -12.32
CA LYS A 170 26.17 -19.11 -12.05
C LYS A 170 26.68 -17.83 -12.71
N CYS A 171 26.70 -16.73 -11.97
CA CYS A 171 27.38 -15.52 -12.42
C CYS A 171 28.90 -15.73 -12.42
N PRO A 172 29.64 -15.26 -13.43
CA PRO A 172 31.10 -15.27 -13.42
C PRO A 172 31.62 -14.47 -12.21
N GLU A 173 32.76 -14.89 -11.65
CA GLU A 173 33.32 -14.39 -10.38
C GLU A 173 33.54 -12.87 -10.33
N CYS A 174 33.58 -12.21 -11.49
CA CYS A 174 33.72 -10.76 -11.59
C CYS A 174 32.50 -9.94 -11.09
N PHE A 175 31.37 -10.58 -10.78
CA PHE A 175 30.13 -9.94 -10.32
C PHE A 175 29.65 -10.44 -8.95
N LYS A 176 30.52 -11.05 -8.18
CA LYS A 176 30.25 -11.49 -6.80
C LYS A 176 30.54 -10.40 -5.78
#